data_78a59708920b0c181a9e4d296f541944
#
_entry.id   78a59708920b0c181a9e4d296f541944
#
_cell.length_a   1.000
_cell.length_b   1.000
_cell.length_c   1.000
_cell.angle_alpha   90.00
_cell.angle_beta   90.00
_cell.angle_gamma   90.00
#
_symmetry.space_group_name_H-M   'P 1'
#
loop_
_entity.id
_entity.type
_entity.pdbx_description
1 polymer ?
#
loop_
_entity_poly.entity_id
_entity_poly.type
_entity_poly.pdbx_seq_one_letter_code
_entity_poly.pdbx_strand_id
1 'polypeptide(L)'
;LDTSESIGNEYGVSKGSVVRLIRINKLTDELKALVDSGEIAIRTGVELSFLSEDTQAIVAEYAEDCKIDMKSAKMLRASADSEGNIDRNTVHAILYGEDTEPKVKPKSVKISHDIYTKYFSNGEKPKEITETIEKALELYFKNMEDE
;
A
#
# COMPACT_ATOMS: atom_id res chain seq x y z
N LEU A 1 12.30 8.07 37.67
CA LEU A 1 11.41 7.35 36.77
C LEU A 1 11.67 7.74 35.31
N ASP A 2 11.71 6.75 34.45
CA ASP A 2 11.72 6.95 33.02
C ASP A 2 10.44 7.71 32.59
N THR A 3 10.51 8.60 31.61
CA THR A 3 9.40 9.42 31.12
C THR A 3 8.20 8.54 30.69
N SER A 4 8.46 7.44 29.99
CA SER A 4 7.41 6.52 29.55
C SER A 4 6.71 5.82 30.71
N GLU A 5 7.44 5.50 31.78
CA GLU A 5 6.89 4.92 33.00
C GLU A 5 6.05 5.94 33.77
N SER A 6 6.54 7.18 33.87
CA SER A 6 5.81 8.27 34.49
C SER A 6 4.47 8.55 33.80
N ILE A 7 4.47 8.64 32.45
CA ILE A 7 3.26 8.82 31.66
C ILE A 7 2.31 7.63 31.82
N GLY A 8 2.85 6.41 31.79
CA GLY A 8 2.06 5.19 31.99
C GLY A 8 1.34 5.16 33.32
N ASN A 9 2.02 5.56 34.40
CA ASN A 9 1.45 5.63 35.74
C ASN A 9 0.36 6.70 35.85
N GLU A 10 0.55 7.87 35.21
CA GLU A 10 -0.42 8.95 35.19
C GLU A 10 -1.76 8.56 34.52
N TYR A 11 -1.67 7.81 33.40
CA TYR A 11 -2.84 7.41 32.62
C TYR A 11 -3.31 5.97 32.90
N GLY A 12 -2.71 5.29 33.86
CA GLY A 12 -3.10 3.91 34.22
C GLY A 12 -2.78 2.85 33.18
N VAL A 13 -1.82 3.13 32.30
CA VAL A 13 -1.35 2.18 31.27
C VAL A 13 0.09 1.73 31.53
N SER A 14 0.47 0.56 31.04
CA SER A 14 1.82 0.03 31.21
C SER A 14 2.85 0.85 30.42
N LYS A 15 4.10 0.90 30.91
CA LYS A 15 5.24 1.47 30.17
C LYS A 15 5.33 0.92 28.75
N GLY A 16 5.15 -0.38 28.57
CA GLY A 16 5.18 -1.01 27.25
C GLY A 16 4.08 -0.49 26.31
N SER A 17 2.90 -0.19 26.84
CA SER A 17 1.81 0.42 26.04
C SER A 17 2.15 1.84 25.62
N VAL A 18 2.72 2.64 26.53
CA VAL A 18 3.17 4.01 26.21
C VAL A 18 4.23 3.99 25.11
N VAL A 19 5.24 3.14 25.21
CA VAL A 19 6.30 3.01 24.20
C VAL A 19 5.71 2.64 22.83
N ARG A 20 4.76 1.70 22.79
CA ARG A 20 4.07 1.32 21.53
C ARG A 20 3.32 2.49 20.93
N LEU A 21 2.58 3.26 21.72
CA LEU A 21 1.83 4.43 21.23
C LEU A 21 2.77 5.50 20.68
N ILE A 22 3.90 5.75 21.35
CA ILE A 22 4.93 6.68 20.85
C ILE A 22 5.47 6.20 19.50
N ARG A 23 5.73 4.91 19.34
CA ARG A 23 6.19 4.34 18.06
C ARG A 23 5.15 4.46 16.97
N ILE A 24 3.87 4.22 17.27
CA ILE A 24 2.76 4.37 16.31
C ILE A 24 2.69 5.79 15.75
N ASN A 25 2.97 6.81 16.54
CA ASN A 25 3.01 8.19 16.07
C ASN A 25 4.08 8.47 15.02
N LYS A 26 5.05 7.59 14.85
CA LYS A 26 6.09 7.68 13.80
C LYS A 26 5.69 7.02 12.48
N LEU A 27 4.50 6.42 12.41
CA LEU A 27 3.95 5.91 11.16
C LEU A 27 3.47 7.06 10.27
N THR A 28 3.44 6.81 8.95
CA THR A 28 2.74 7.69 8.01
C THR A 28 1.25 7.71 8.33
N ASP A 29 0.53 8.73 7.88
CA ASP A 29 -0.90 8.88 8.18
C ASP A 29 -1.72 7.71 7.63
N GLU A 30 -1.35 7.17 6.47
CA GLU A 30 -1.98 6.01 5.85
C GLU A 30 -1.86 4.76 6.73
N LEU A 31 -0.65 4.47 7.23
CA LEU A 31 -0.43 3.33 8.11
C LEU A 31 -1.08 3.52 9.49
N LYS A 32 -1.08 4.74 10.03
CA LYS A 32 -1.83 5.07 11.26
C LYS A 32 -3.32 4.75 11.12
N ALA A 33 -3.91 5.14 10.00
CA ALA A 33 -5.33 4.87 9.72
C ALA A 33 -5.62 3.36 9.70
N LEU A 34 -4.72 2.55 9.12
CA LEU A 34 -4.86 1.09 9.09
C LEU A 34 -4.72 0.46 10.48
N VAL A 35 -3.88 1.02 11.33
CA VAL A 35 -3.77 0.58 12.74
C VAL A 35 -5.02 0.98 13.52
N ASP A 36 -5.51 2.20 13.34
CA ASP A 36 -6.70 2.71 14.03
C ASP A 36 -7.96 1.94 13.63
N SER A 37 -8.07 1.52 12.38
CA SER A 37 -9.18 0.69 11.89
C SER A 37 -9.10 -0.79 12.34
N GLY A 38 -7.95 -1.22 12.85
CA GLY A 38 -7.69 -2.60 13.24
C GLY A 38 -7.25 -3.53 12.11
N GLU A 39 -7.07 -3.02 10.90
CA GLU A 39 -6.56 -3.80 9.76
C GLU A 39 -5.11 -4.23 9.97
N ILE A 40 -4.32 -3.39 10.61
CA ILE A 40 -2.96 -3.70 11.06
C ILE A 40 -2.95 -3.73 12.60
N ALA A 41 -2.47 -4.82 13.17
CA ALA A 41 -2.33 -4.93 14.63
C ALA A 41 -1.30 -3.91 15.17
N ILE A 42 -1.54 -3.38 16.36
CA ILE A 42 -0.66 -2.37 16.99
C ILE A 42 0.81 -2.84 17.01
N ARG A 43 1.08 -4.08 17.39
CA ARG A 43 2.44 -4.62 17.44
C ARG A 43 3.09 -4.69 16.06
N THR A 44 2.33 -5.01 15.03
CA THR A 44 2.78 -4.99 13.63
C THR A 44 3.11 -3.56 13.21
N GLY A 45 2.26 -2.61 13.53
CA GLY A 45 2.50 -1.18 13.29
C GLY A 45 3.79 -0.67 13.96
N VAL A 46 4.10 -1.13 15.15
CA VAL A 46 5.36 -0.80 15.84
C VAL A 46 6.56 -1.26 15.02
N GLU A 47 6.55 -2.48 14.47
CA GLU A 47 7.64 -2.96 13.61
C GLU A 47 7.77 -2.10 12.34
N LEU A 48 6.65 -1.76 11.71
CA LEU A 48 6.62 -0.91 10.51
C LEU A 48 7.12 0.50 10.79
N SER A 49 7.01 1.02 12.01
CA SER A 49 7.46 2.36 12.40
C SER A 49 8.97 2.56 12.32
N PHE A 50 9.73 1.47 12.23
CA PHE A 50 11.19 1.52 12.05
C PHE A 50 11.61 1.67 10.58
N LEU A 51 10.67 1.57 9.65
CA LEU A 51 10.92 1.77 8.22
C LEU A 51 10.98 3.28 7.90
N SER A 52 11.67 3.63 6.82
CA SER A 52 11.65 5.00 6.29
C SER A 52 10.24 5.38 5.82
N GLU A 53 9.95 6.68 5.72
CA GLU A 53 8.66 7.17 5.24
C GLU A 53 8.34 6.66 3.84
N ASP A 54 9.34 6.61 2.95
CA ASP A 54 9.19 6.10 1.60
C ASP A 54 8.79 4.61 1.58
N THR A 55 9.45 3.80 2.40
CA THR A 55 9.12 2.38 2.53
C THR A 55 7.75 2.19 3.17
N GLN A 56 7.40 2.98 4.16
CA GLN A 56 6.06 2.95 4.79
C GLN A 56 4.96 3.27 3.78
N ALA A 57 5.18 4.23 2.88
CA ALA A 57 4.22 4.56 1.81
C ALA A 57 4.01 3.37 0.87
N ILE A 58 5.08 2.67 0.50
CA ILE A 58 4.99 1.46 -0.33
C ILE A 58 4.20 0.36 0.39
N VAL A 59 4.49 0.13 1.66
CA VAL A 59 3.78 -0.88 2.48
C VAL A 59 2.29 -0.53 2.60
N ALA A 60 1.93 0.74 2.76
CA ALA A 60 0.54 1.18 2.82
C ALA A 60 -0.23 0.86 1.53
N GLU A 61 0.40 1.03 0.37
CA GLU A 61 -0.20 0.65 -0.91
C GLU A 61 -0.47 -0.87 -0.98
N TYR A 62 0.48 -1.69 -0.55
CA TYR A 62 0.29 -3.15 -0.51
C TYR A 62 -0.73 -3.61 0.52
N ALA A 63 -0.91 -2.87 1.61
CA ALA A 63 -1.88 -3.19 2.65
C ALA A 63 -3.33 -3.16 2.15
N GLU A 64 -3.61 -2.48 1.04
CA GLU A 64 -4.92 -2.50 0.40
C GLU A 64 -5.26 -3.88 -0.21
N ASP A 65 -4.24 -4.64 -0.62
CA ASP A 65 -4.41 -5.90 -1.34
C ASP A 65 -4.06 -7.13 -0.49
N CYS A 66 -3.17 -6.97 0.48
CA CYS A 66 -2.72 -8.08 1.29
C CYS A 66 -2.68 -7.71 2.77
N LYS A 67 -2.88 -8.71 3.62
CA LYS A 67 -2.76 -8.52 5.05
C LYS A 67 -1.29 -8.44 5.46
N ILE A 68 -0.92 -7.35 6.11
CA ILE A 68 0.42 -7.18 6.68
C ILE A 68 0.43 -7.82 8.08
N ASP A 69 1.10 -8.94 8.20
CA ASP A 69 1.24 -9.64 9.46
C ASP A 69 2.57 -9.33 10.17
N MET A 70 2.72 -9.83 11.39
CA MET A 70 3.92 -9.62 12.21
C MET A 70 5.19 -10.21 11.55
N LYS A 71 5.05 -11.34 10.86
CA LYS A 71 6.17 -12.00 10.18
C LYS A 71 6.70 -11.11 9.06
N SER A 72 5.80 -10.64 8.19
CA SER A 72 6.14 -9.73 7.09
C SER A 72 6.75 -8.42 7.60
N ALA A 73 6.17 -7.83 8.63
CA ALA A 73 6.69 -6.60 9.24
C ALA A 73 8.11 -6.77 9.79
N LYS A 74 8.40 -7.87 10.44
CA LYS A 74 9.75 -8.18 10.95
C LYS A 74 10.74 -8.40 9.81
N MET A 75 10.34 -9.06 8.73
CA MET A 75 11.19 -9.25 7.55
C MET A 75 11.50 -7.93 6.86
N LEU A 76 10.51 -7.05 6.71
CA LEU A 76 10.69 -5.69 6.17
C LEU A 76 11.67 -4.89 7.02
N ARG A 77 11.51 -4.91 8.34
CA ARG A 77 12.41 -4.23 9.26
C ARG A 77 13.84 -4.78 9.18
N ALA A 78 14.00 -6.09 9.16
CA ALA A 78 15.33 -6.74 9.04
C ALA A 78 16.03 -6.36 7.74
N SER A 79 15.30 -6.32 6.62
CA SER A 79 15.83 -5.87 5.33
C SER A 79 16.23 -4.38 5.37
N ALA A 80 15.42 -3.53 5.98
CA ALA A 80 15.72 -2.11 6.14
C ALA A 80 16.94 -1.89 7.04
N ASP A 81 17.10 -2.68 8.09
CA ASP A 81 18.26 -2.58 9.00
C ASP A 81 19.56 -2.98 8.29
N SER A 82 19.52 -3.91 7.33
CA SER A 82 20.70 -4.39 6.60
C SER A 82 21.02 -3.57 5.35
N GLU A 83 20.02 -3.10 4.63
CA GLU A 83 20.17 -2.43 3.33
C GLU A 83 19.89 -0.92 3.38
N GLY A 84 19.35 -0.43 4.48
CA GLY A 84 18.88 0.93 4.62
C GLY A 84 17.47 1.10 4.04
N ASN A 85 17.34 1.85 2.96
CA ASN A 85 16.06 2.04 2.28
C ASN A 85 15.78 0.85 1.37
N ILE A 86 14.65 0.19 1.54
CA ILE A 86 14.24 -0.93 0.69
C ILE A 86 13.28 -0.45 -0.40
N ASP A 87 13.45 -1.00 -1.59
CA ASP A 87 12.66 -0.64 -2.75
C ASP A 87 11.33 -1.43 -2.83
N ARG A 88 10.50 -1.06 -3.81
CA ARG A 88 9.20 -1.71 -4.05
C ARG A 88 9.36 -3.21 -4.35
N ASN A 89 10.38 -3.59 -5.09
CA ASN A 89 10.61 -5.00 -5.46
C ASN A 89 10.92 -5.84 -4.22
N THR A 90 11.72 -5.33 -3.31
CA THR A 90 12.04 -5.99 -2.03
C THR A 90 10.79 -6.13 -1.15
N VAL A 91 9.99 -5.07 -1.03
CA VAL A 91 8.71 -5.10 -0.30
C VAL A 91 7.78 -6.15 -0.92
N HIS A 92 7.66 -6.17 -2.24
CA HIS A 92 6.82 -7.14 -2.95
C HIS A 92 7.28 -8.59 -2.70
N ALA A 93 8.57 -8.86 -2.82
CA ALA A 93 9.13 -10.19 -2.58
C ALA A 93 8.87 -10.68 -1.15
N ILE A 94 8.92 -9.80 -0.16
CA ILE A 94 8.64 -10.14 1.24
C ILE A 94 7.15 -10.44 1.45
N LEU A 95 6.25 -9.66 0.84
CA LEU A 95 4.81 -9.79 1.05
C LEU A 95 4.17 -10.90 0.23
N TYR A 96 4.63 -11.13 -0.99
CA TYR A 96 4.03 -12.10 -1.93
C TYR A 96 4.93 -13.29 -2.28
N GLY A 97 6.23 -13.21 -1.99
CA GLY A 97 7.23 -14.19 -2.40
C GLY A 97 7.96 -13.82 -3.70
N GLU A 98 9.13 -14.41 -3.90
CA GLU A 98 10.04 -14.06 -5.02
C GLU A 98 9.50 -14.43 -6.40
N ASP A 99 8.57 -15.39 -6.48
CA ASP A 99 8.07 -15.93 -7.74
C ASP A 99 6.87 -15.16 -8.33
N THR A 100 6.45 -14.08 -7.69
CA THR A 100 5.28 -13.30 -8.14
C THR A 100 5.70 -11.93 -8.67
N GLU A 101 5.28 -11.59 -9.88
CA GLU A 101 5.49 -10.24 -10.41
C GLU A 101 4.62 -9.21 -9.68
N PRO A 102 5.15 -7.98 -9.47
CA PRO A 102 4.35 -6.91 -8.86
C PRO A 102 3.10 -6.62 -9.68
N LYS A 103 1.94 -6.91 -9.13
CA LYS A 103 0.69 -6.53 -9.77
C LYS A 103 0.48 -5.03 -9.64
N VAL A 104 0.64 -4.32 -10.73
CA VAL A 104 0.25 -2.91 -10.80
C VAL A 104 -1.27 -2.86 -10.81
N LYS A 105 -1.88 -2.28 -9.79
CA LYS A 105 -3.33 -2.05 -9.81
C LYS A 105 -3.67 -1.09 -10.94
N PRO A 106 -4.55 -1.47 -11.87
CA PRO A 106 -5.00 -0.53 -12.89
C PRO A 106 -5.78 0.60 -12.21
N LYS A 107 -5.39 1.83 -12.49
CA LYS A 107 -6.13 2.99 -12.05
C LYS A 107 -7.42 3.09 -12.84
N SER A 108 -8.55 3.30 -12.14
CA SER A 108 -9.81 3.59 -12.81
C SER A 108 -9.74 4.94 -13.51
N VAL A 109 -10.07 4.96 -14.80
CA VAL A 109 -10.16 6.19 -15.59
C VAL A 109 -11.62 6.41 -15.94
N LYS A 110 -12.15 7.58 -15.63
CA LYS A 110 -13.50 7.99 -16.01
C LYS A 110 -13.48 8.57 -17.43
N ILE A 111 -14.32 8.02 -18.29
CA ILE A 111 -14.55 8.58 -19.62
C ILE A 111 -15.60 9.69 -19.50
N SER A 112 -15.35 10.88 -20.06
CA SER A 112 -16.33 11.96 -20.05
C SER A 112 -17.61 11.58 -20.81
N HIS A 113 -18.74 12.15 -20.40
CA HIS A 113 -20.03 11.90 -21.03
C HIS A 113 -20.01 12.20 -22.56
N ASP A 114 -19.34 13.27 -22.95
CA ASP A 114 -19.23 13.68 -24.35
C ASP A 114 -18.49 12.65 -25.21
N ILE A 115 -17.37 12.10 -24.69
CA ILE A 115 -16.62 11.03 -25.37
C ILE A 115 -17.44 9.74 -25.42
N TYR A 116 -18.08 9.40 -24.30
CA TYR A 116 -18.92 8.21 -24.21
C TYR A 116 -20.07 8.24 -25.22
N THR A 117 -20.82 9.34 -25.27
CA THR A 117 -21.97 9.48 -26.19
C THR A 117 -21.55 9.58 -27.64
N LYS A 118 -20.36 10.12 -27.94
CA LYS A 118 -19.81 10.22 -29.29
C LYS A 118 -19.55 8.84 -29.93
N TYR A 119 -19.04 7.90 -29.14
CA TYR A 119 -18.61 6.59 -29.64
C TYR A 119 -19.51 5.44 -29.22
N PHE A 120 -20.27 5.56 -28.15
CA PHE A 120 -21.10 4.50 -27.57
C PHE A 120 -22.56 4.93 -27.38
N SER A 121 -23.18 5.46 -28.43
CA SER A 121 -24.56 5.98 -28.36
C SER A 121 -25.65 4.94 -28.67
N ASN A 122 -25.28 3.72 -29.01
CA ASN A 122 -26.20 2.68 -29.47
C ASN A 122 -26.63 1.67 -28.41
N GLY A 123 -26.36 1.95 -27.11
CA GLY A 123 -26.75 1.07 -26.02
C GLY A 123 -25.88 -0.19 -25.88
N GLU A 124 -24.60 -0.09 -26.24
CA GLU A 124 -23.64 -1.18 -26.12
C GLU A 124 -23.50 -1.66 -24.67
N LYS A 125 -23.35 -2.96 -24.50
CA LYS A 125 -23.11 -3.57 -23.19
C LYS A 125 -21.69 -3.27 -22.71
N PRO A 126 -21.43 -3.22 -21.38
CA PRO A 126 -20.08 -2.95 -20.84
C PRO A 126 -18.99 -3.84 -21.42
N LYS A 127 -19.29 -5.10 -21.72
CA LYS A 127 -18.33 -6.04 -22.32
C LYS A 127 -17.96 -5.61 -23.75
N GLU A 128 -18.92 -5.19 -24.55
CA GLU A 128 -18.71 -4.69 -25.93
C GLU A 128 -17.89 -3.42 -25.94
N ILE A 129 -18.13 -2.51 -24.98
CA ILE A 129 -17.37 -1.28 -24.80
C ILE A 129 -15.91 -1.60 -24.47
N THR A 130 -15.67 -2.52 -23.56
CA THR A 130 -14.32 -2.96 -23.16
C THR A 130 -13.55 -3.56 -24.34
N GLU A 131 -14.18 -4.43 -25.12
CA GLU A 131 -13.59 -5.04 -26.32
C GLU A 131 -13.23 -3.98 -27.38
N THR A 132 -14.09 -3.01 -27.58
CA THR A 132 -13.85 -1.90 -28.53
C THR A 132 -12.67 -1.04 -28.10
N ILE A 133 -12.58 -0.71 -26.81
CA ILE A 133 -11.46 0.06 -26.24
C ILE A 133 -10.15 -0.72 -26.40
N GLU A 134 -10.14 -2.02 -26.11
CA GLU A 134 -8.95 -2.86 -26.27
C GLU A 134 -8.43 -2.86 -27.71
N LYS A 135 -9.32 -3.06 -28.67
CA LYS A 135 -8.96 -3.00 -30.11
C LYS A 135 -8.43 -1.63 -30.53
N ALA A 136 -9.03 -0.56 -30.03
CA ALA A 136 -8.59 0.80 -30.34
C ALA A 136 -7.20 1.07 -29.77
N LEU A 137 -6.91 0.61 -28.55
CA LEU A 137 -5.59 0.74 -27.93
C LEU A 137 -4.53 -0.08 -28.65
N GLU A 138 -4.85 -1.31 -29.08
CA GLU A 138 -3.95 -2.14 -29.88
C GLU A 138 -3.54 -1.45 -31.18
N LEU A 139 -4.48 -0.88 -31.89
CA LEU A 139 -4.21 -0.13 -33.12
C LEU A 139 -3.38 1.13 -32.88
N TYR A 140 -3.68 1.86 -31.81
CA TYR A 140 -2.95 3.08 -31.45
C TYR A 140 -1.48 2.79 -31.14
N PHE A 141 -1.21 1.83 -30.26
CA PHE A 141 0.16 1.48 -29.85
C PHE A 141 0.93 0.78 -30.97
N LYS A 142 0.28 0.01 -31.81
CA LYS A 142 0.89 -0.60 -33.01
C LYS A 142 1.38 0.49 -33.99
N ASN A 143 0.59 1.51 -34.22
CA ASN A 143 0.97 2.62 -35.08
C ASN A 143 2.14 3.44 -34.49
N MET A 144 2.24 3.54 -33.17
CA MET A 144 3.38 4.21 -32.53
C MET A 144 4.68 3.41 -32.64
N GLU A 145 4.64 2.08 -32.63
CA GLU A 145 5.81 1.21 -32.82
C GLU A 145 6.36 1.27 -34.26
N ASP A 146 5.51 1.55 -35.24
CA ASP A 146 5.89 1.65 -36.66
C ASP A 146 6.51 3.01 -37.04
N GLU A 147 6.52 3.98 -36.11
CA GLU A 147 7.19 5.25 -36.24
C GLU A 147 8.59 5.23 -35.60
#